data_db66ffc0097cda7917558ba418209026
#
_entry.id   db66ffc0097cda7917558ba418209026
#
_cell.length_a   1.000
_cell.length_b   1.000
_cell.length_c   1.000
_cell.angle_alpha   90.00
_cell.angle_beta   90.00
_cell.angle_gamma   90.00
#
_symmetry.space_group_name_H-M   'P 1'
#
loop_
_entity.id
_entity.type
_entity.pdbx_description
1 polymer ?
#
loop_
_entity_poly.entity_id
_entity_poly.type
_entity_poly.pdbx_seq_one_letter_code
_entity_poly.pdbx_strand_id
1 'polypeptide(L)'
;FDEQDHEQAASAAQSAATDSADAARSPADMLPSATDSPVDPSAVLPSADALGGLGVGADVAAALPAAGDLTAGVGPDRQLGKGTQTYVFGAKGEGSIFIYVFDRSDSMNGFEGRPLAASKAELIKSLQSLQAIHQFQIIFYNAQVTAFNPSPSQPPKVMFATEQNKALAAQFVRNVPAYNGTRHMEPLRLALRLAPDVIFFLTDAGEPQLSAADLESLQRLNSGTVIHAIEFGAGPDPGGDNFLARLARQNDGQHVYVDVTRLPGM
;
A
#
# COMPACT_ATOMS: atom_id res chain seq x y z
N PHE A 1 26.94 -42.23 45.91
CA PHE A 1 28.40 -41.96 45.93
C PHE A 1 28.61 -40.86 44.91
N ASP A 2 28.78 -39.82 45.32
CA ASP A 2 29.45 -38.67 45.93
C ASP A 2 29.41 -37.55 44.90
N GLU A 3 28.79 -36.49 45.13
CA GLU A 3 28.97 -35.35 46.06
C GLU A 3 30.30 -34.60 45.89
N GLN A 4 30.12 -33.29 45.75
CA GLN A 4 31.02 -32.18 46.12
C GLN A 4 31.95 -31.63 45.03
N ASP A 5 31.73 -30.40 44.75
CA ASP A 5 32.06 -29.09 45.32
C ASP A 5 33.19 -28.38 44.56
N HIS A 6 32.97 -27.16 44.22
CA HIS A 6 33.71 -25.92 44.50
C HIS A 6 33.40 -24.87 43.45
N GLU A 7 32.66 -23.91 43.70
CA GLU A 7 32.74 -22.62 44.40
C GLU A 7 34.11 -21.92 44.40
N GLN A 8 34.03 -20.61 44.11
CA GLN A 8 35.04 -19.55 44.25
C GLN A 8 35.93 -19.30 43.02
N ALA A 9 36.17 -18.10 42.55
CA ALA A 9 36.33 -16.85 43.28
C ALA A 9 36.12 -15.62 42.37
N ALA A 10 35.49 -14.61 42.94
CA ALA A 10 35.60 -13.22 42.54
C ALA A 10 36.92 -12.63 43.05
N SER A 11 37.54 -11.69 42.32
CA SER A 11 38.37 -10.58 42.83
C SER A 11 38.87 -9.75 41.66
N ALA A 12 38.37 -8.56 41.43
CA ALA A 12 38.90 -7.31 41.91
C ALA A 12 40.34 -6.97 41.44
N ALA A 13 40.44 -5.97 40.59
CA ALA A 13 41.50 -4.98 40.68
C ALA A 13 41.04 -3.65 40.10
N GLN A 14 40.89 -2.69 41.00
CA GLN A 14 40.81 -1.25 40.78
C GLN A 14 42.18 -0.68 40.42
N SER A 15 42.06 0.49 39.80
CA SER A 15 42.94 1.66 39.85
C SER A 15 43.95 1.88 38.73
N ALA A 16 43.74 2.93 37.95
CA ALA A 16 44.58 4.12 38.09
C ALA A 16 43.93 5.30 37.33
N ALA A 17 43.59 6.31 38.06
CA ALA A 17 43.28 7.66 37.56
C ALA A 17 44.59 8.35 37.20
N THR A 18 44.63 9.02 36.03
CA THR A 18 45.48 10.24 35.88
C THR A 18 44.73 11.25 35.04
N ASP A 19 44.55 12.33 35.69
CA ASP A 19 44.18 13.66 35.38
C ASP A 19 44.84 14.22 34.13
N SER A 20 44.03 14.88 33.27
CA SER A 20 44.46 16.00 32.45
C SER A 20 43.22 16.77 32.03
N ALA A 21 42.99 17.85 32.74
CA ALA A 21 42.12 18.95 32.34
C ALA A 21 42.71 19.61 31.11
N ASP A 22 41.93 19.80 30.04
CA ASP A 22 42.00 21.00 29.22
C ASP A 22 40.72 21.27 28.43
N ALA A 23 40.19 22.44 28.68
CA ALA A 23 39.44 23.35 27.83
C ALA A 23 38.16 22.86 27.14
N ALA A 24 37.06 23.10 27.83
CA ALA A 24 35.77 23.37 27.25
C ALA A 24 35.82 24.53 26.22
N ARG A 25 35.52 24.25 24.97
CA ARG A 25 35.05 25.24 24.00
C ARG A 25 33.67 24.81 23.53
N SER A 26 32.67 25.59 23.94
CA SER A 26 31.30 25.48 23.45
C SER A 26 31.19 25.78 21.95
N PRO A 27 30.37 25.03 21.20
CA PRO A 27 30.15 25.27 19.75
C PRO A 27 29.14 26.40 19.46
N ALA A 28 29.01 27.39 20.34
CA ALA A 28 28.04 28.48 20.17
C ALA A 28 28.58 29.73 19.45
N ASP A 29 29.85 29.76 19.04
CA ASP A 29 30.52 30.99 18.54
C ASP A 29 30.83 30.98 17.04
N MET A 30 30.13 30.18 16.21
CA MET A 30 30.26 30.21 14.77
C MET A 30 28.90 30.34 14.06
N LEU A 31 28.14 31.37 14.42
CA LEU A 31 27.07 31.86 13.58
C LEU A 31 27.45 33.23 13.02
N PRO A 32 27.54 33.39 11.68
CA PRO A 32 27.69 34.75 11.13
C PRO A 32 26.40 35.52 11.37
N SER A 33 26.55 36.72 11.88
CA SER A 33 25.48 37.70 12.07
C SER A 33 24.74 37.93 10.76
N ALA A 34 23.46 37.54 10.71
CA ALA A 34 22.57 37.97 9.65
C ALA A 34 22.35 39.47 9.77
N THR A 35 22.89 40.22 8.83
CA THR A 35 22.50 41.62 8.61
C THR A 35 21.08 41.62 8.06
N ASP A 36 20.18 42.06 8.90
CA ASP A 36 18.77 42.33 8.61
C ASP A 36 18.69 43.46 7.57
N SER A 37 18.50 43.10 6.31
CA SER A 37 18.04 44.03 5.28
C SER A 37 16.66 43.57 4.85
N PRO A 38 15.62 44.39 5.01
CA PRO A 38 14.28 44.02 4.54
C PRO A 38 14.31 43.91 3.02
N VAL A 39 14.07 42.68 2.51
CA VAL A 39 13.87 42.43 1.08
C VAL A 39 12.48 42.94 0.74
N ASP A 40 12.40 43.99 -0.09
CA ASP A 40 11.16 44.52 -0.60
C ASP A 40 10.52 43.46 -1.54
N PRO A 41 9.35 42.91 -1.20
CA PRO A 41 8.70 41.87 -2.00
C PRO A 41 8.23 42.33 -3.39
N SER A 42 8.23 43.66 -3.63
CA SER A 42 7.86 44.20 -4.97
C SER A 42 9.01 44.14 -5.99
N ALA A 43 10.25 43.81 -5.56
CA ALA A 43 11.40 43.71 -6.46
C ALA A 43 11.53 42.32 -7.13
N VAL A 44 10.69 41.35 -6.81
CA VAL A 44 10.80 39.96 -7.30
C VAL A 44 9.71 39.61 -8.32
N LEU A 45 8.76 40.51 -8.56
CA LEU A 45 7.73 40.28 -9.59
C LEU A 45 8.16 41.03 -10.88
N PRO A 46 8.22 40.32 -12.03
CA PRO A 46 8.42 40.97 -13.32
C PRO A 46 7.25 41.91 -13.61
N SER A 47 7.54 43.15 -13.98
CA SER A 47 6.55 44.15 -14.39
C SER A 47 5.69 43.63 -15.54
N ALA A 48 4.40 43.90 -15.49
CA ALA A 48 3.40 43.47 -16.49
C ALA A 48 3.74 43.90 -17.94
N ASP A 49 4.63 44.86 -18.11
CA ASP A 49 5.07 45.35 -19.43
C ASP A 49 6.11 44.45 -20.16
N ALA A 50 6.65 43.42 -19.47
CA ALA A 50 7.61 42.50 -20.10
C ALA A 50 6.94 41.36 -20.91
N LEU A 51 5.59 41.26 -20.87
CA LEU A 51 4.82 40.24 -21.63
C LEU A 51 4.15 40.76 -22.91
N GLY A 52 4.47 41.99 -23.32
CA GLY A 52 3.87 42.63 -24.47
C GLY A 52 4.46 42.28 -25.84
N GLY A 53 4.99 41.03 -26.03
CA GLY A 53 5.66 40.69 -27.28
C GLY A 53 5.31 39.34 -27.91
N LEU A 54 4.42 38.54 -27.33
CA LEU A 54 3.97 37.30 -27.95
C LEU A 54 2.49 37.46 -28.34
N GLY A 55 2.24 37.71 -29.63
CA GLY A 55 0.91 37.74 -30.22
C GLY A 55 0.20 36.40 -30.06
N VAL A 56 -0.55 36.27 -29.00
CA VAL A 56 -1.49 35.14 -28.79
C VAL A 56 -2.80 35.61 -29.35
N GLY A 57 -3.22 35.01 -30.49
CA GLY A 57 -4.50 35.29 -31.11
C GLY A 57 -5.68 35.12 -30.15
N ALA A 58 -6.75 35.83 -30.43
CA ALA A 58 -7.95 36.00 -29.63
C ALA A 58 -8.77 34.73 -29.31
N ASP A 59 -8.24 33.52 -29.61
CA ASP A 59 -8.98 32.26 -29.47
C ASP A 59 -8.67 31.46 -28.17
N VAL A 60 -7.78 31.96 -27.29
CA VAL A 60 -7.45 31.24 -26.04
C VAL A 60 -8.33 31.67 -24.85
N ALA A 61 -9.09 32.74 -24.98
CA ALA A 61 -9.95 33.26 -23.89
C ALA A 61 -11.22 32.42 -23.65
N ALA A 62 -11.55 31.49 -24.56
CA ALA A 62 -12.75 30.64 -24.45
C ALA A 62 -12.53 29.30 -23.74
N ALA A 63 -11.29 29.00 -23.29
CA ALA A 63 -10.94 27.70 -22.74
C ALA A 63 -10.67 27.69 -21.21
N LEU A 64 -10.85 28.81 -20.51
CA LEU A 64 -10.73 28.83 -19.05
C LEU A 64 -12.14 28.67 -18.44
N PRO A 65 -12.37 27.66 -17.58
CA PRO A 65 -13.63 27.55 -16.86
C PRO A 65 -13.82 28.78 -15.97
N ALA A 66 -15.05 29.30 -15.94
CA ALA A 66 -15.42 30.45 -15.11
C ALA A 66 -15.06 30.14 -13.63
N ALA A 67 -14.55 31.16 -12.93
CA ALA A 67 -14.09 31.04 -11.53
C ALA A 67 -15.13 30.48 -10.54
N GLY A 68 -16.40 30.37 -10.93
CA GLY A 68 -17.48 29.75 -10.17
C GLY A 68 -17.47 28.21 -10.17
N ASP A 69 -16.73 27.58 -11.10
CA ASP A 69 -16.70 26.11 -11.23
C ASP A 69 -15.66 25.43 -10.32
N LEU A 70 -14.78 26.21 -9.70
CA LEU A 70 -13.73 25.68 -8.80
C LEU A 70 -14.22 25.53 -7.35
N THR A 71 -15.41 26.00 -7.02
CA THR A 71 -16.01 25.90 -5.67
C THR A 71 -17.22 24.97 -5.61
N ALA A 72 -17.61 24.33 -6.74
CA ALA A 72 -18.59 23.27 -6.71
C ALA A 72 -18.06 22.12 -5.89
N GLY A 73 -18.64 21.96 -4.72
CA GLY A 73 -18.19 21.04 -3.67
C GLY A 73 -17.99 19.64 -4.20
N VAL A 74 -17.05 18.97 -3.59
CA VAL A 74 -16.81 17.55 -3.69
C VAL A 74 -18.11 16.79 -3.35
N GLY A 75 -18.98 16.63 -4.36
CA GLY A 75 -20.07 15.68 -4.32
C GLY A 75 -19.54 14.26 -4.50
N PRO A 76 -20.33 13.22 -4.18
CA PRO A 76 -19.91 11.83 -4.26
C PRO A 76 -19.58 11.32 -5.68
N ASP A 77 -19.76 12.14 -6.72
CA ASP A 77 -19.38 11.82 -8.10
C ASP A 77 -17.90 12.13 -8.35
N ARG A 78 -17.02 11.27 -7.83
CA ARG A 78 -15.63 11.24 -8.25
C ARG A 78 -15.49 10.61 -9.63
N GLN A 79 -15.83 11.34 -10.68
CA GLN A 79 -15.38 11.00 -12.04
C GLN A 79 -13.90 11.39 -12.22
N LEU A 80 -13.03 10.71 -11.51
CA LEU A 80 -11.60 10.69 -11.79
C LEU A 80 -11.35 9.79 -13.01
N GLY A 81 -11.49 10.33 -14.20
CA GLY A 81 -11.23 9.63 -15.46
C GLY A 81 -12.27 8.53 -15.80
N LYS A 82 -12.27 8.06 -17.04
CA LYS A 82 -13.02 6.84 -17.41
C LYS A 82 -12.43 5.68 -16.63
N GLY A 83 -13.27 4.93 -15.89
CA GLY A 83 -12.88 3.71 -15.23
C GLY A 83 -12.16 2.77 -16.20
N THR A 84 -11.14 2.08 -15.74
CA THR A 84 -10.44 1.04 -16.51
C THR A 84 -10.84 -0.34 -16.03
N GLN A 85 -10.53 -1.33 -16.83
CA GLN A 85 -10.67 -2.73 -16.48
C GLN A 85 -9.28 -3.31 -16.20
N THR A 86 -9.15 -4.00 -15.07
CA THR A 86 -7.99 -4.82 -14.78
C THR A 86 -8.41 -6.20 -14.30
N TYR A 87 -7.49 -7.14 -14.33
CA TYR A 87 -7.78 -8.55 -14.05
C TYR A 87 -6.77 -9.10 -13.05
N VAL A 88 -7.26 -9.96 -12.16
CA VAL A 88 -6.43 -10.78 -11.26
C VAL A 88 -6.98 -12.21 -11.30
N PHE A 89 -6.21 -13.17 -11.81
CA PHE A 89 -6.62 -14.56 -12.00
C PHE A 89 -7.98 -14.73 -12.70
N GLY A 90 -8.30 -13.83 -13.64
CA GLY A 90 -9.58 -13.84 -14.36
C GLY A 90 -10.72 -13.08 -13.67
N ALA A 91 -10.61 -12.72 -12.40
CA ALA A 91 -11.53 -11.78 -11.77
C ALA A 91 -11.39 -10.41 -12.43
N LYS A 92 -12.50 -9.88 -12.95
CA LYS A 92 -12.55 -8.60 -13.66
C LYS A 92 -12.95 -7.49 -12.70
N GLY A 93 -12.06 -6.53 -12.45
CA GLY A 93 -12.37 -5.29 -11.75
C GLY A 93 -12.51 -4.11 -12.71
N GLU A 94 -13.49 -3.24 -12.47
CA GLU A 94 -13.72 -2.02 -13.23
C GLU A 94 -13.84 -0.83 -12.28
N GLY A 95 -13.02 0.20 -12.49
CA GLY A 95 -12.99 1.37 -11.61
C GLY A 95 -11.79 2.26 -11.87
N SER A 96 -11.53 3.16 -10.94
CA SER A 96 -10.41 4.10 -10.95
C SER A 96 -9.42 3.87 -9.78
N ILE A 97 -9.89 3.25 -8.70
CA ILE A 97 -9.12 2.99 -7.48
C ILE A 97 -9.16 1.50 -7.16
N PHE A 98 -8.00 0.85 -7.21
CA PHE A 98 -7.84 -0.59 -7.01
C PHE A 98 -7.00 -0.90 -5.79
N ILE A 99 -7.47 -1.81 -4.93
CA ILE A 99 -6.66 -2.30 -3.80
C ILE A 99 -6.46 -3.80 -3.92
N TYR A 100 -5.20 -4.21 -3.77
CA TYR A 100 -4.78 -5.61 -3.78
C TYR A 100 -4.50 -6.03 -2.33
N VAL A 101 -5.27 -6.97 -1.81
CA VAL A 101 -5.15 -7.50 -0.45
C VAL A 101 -4.74 -8.96 -0.56
N PHE A 102 -3.45 -9.23 -0.43
CA PHE A 102 -2.87 -10.52 -0.78
C PHE A 102 -2.25 -11.19 0.44
N ASP A 103 -2.64 -12.42 0.64
CA ASP A 103 -2.11 -13.29 1.69
C ASP A 103 -0.62 -13.59 1.43
N ARG A 104 0.17 -13.52 2.50
CA ARG A 104 1.56 -13.95 2.56
C ARG A 104 1.83 -14.80 3.81
N SER A 105 0.84 -15.54 4.27
CA SER A 105 1.01 -16.52 5.35
C SER A 105 1.95 -17.65 4.93
N ASP A 106 2.38 -18.45 5.90
CA ASP A 106 3.34 -19.53 5.66
C ASP A 106 2.83 -20.58 4.67
N SER A 107 1.52 -20.84 4.63
CA SER A 107 0.88 -21.75 3.67
C SER A 107 1.11 -21.33 2.20
N MET A 108 1.30 -20.03 1.93
CA MET A 108 1.64 -19.53 0.60
C MET A 108 3.04 -19.94 0.10
N ASN A 109 3.89 -20.53 0.99
CA ASN A 109 5.13 -21.23 0.63
C ASN A 109 4.89 -22.67 0.16
N GLY A 110 3.69 -23.20 0.32
CA GLY A 110 3.34 -24.53 -0.17
C GLY A 110 3.66 -24.70 -1.65
N PHE A 111 3.72 -25.95 -2.12
CA PHE A 111 3.97 -26.24 -3.54
C PHE A 111 5.22 -25.53 -4.09
N GLU A 112 6.32 -25.55 -3.32
CA GLU A 112 7.59 -24.91 -3.71
C GLU A 112 7.49 -23.38 -3.87
N GLY A 113 6.58 -22.73 -3.12
CA GLY A 113 6.38 -21.28 -3.17
C GLY A 113 5.57 -20.78 -4.38
N ARG A 114 5.00 -21.69 -5.17
CA ARG A 114 4.22 -21.32 -6.37
C ARG A 114 3.04 -20.38 -6.08
N PRO A 115 2.24 -20.56 -4.99
CA PRO A 115 1.15 -19.65 -4.67
C PRO A 115 1.61 -18.20 -4.52
N LEU A 116 2.63 -17.95 -3.71
CA LEU A 116 3.17 -16.60 -3.51
C LEU A 116 3.78 -16.04 -4.81
N ALA A 117 4.53 -16.86 -5.55
CA ALA A 117 5.16 -16.44 -6.79
C ALA A 117 4.11 -16.06 -7.86
N ALA A 118 3.07 -16.88 -8.04
CA ALA A 118 1.98 -16.61 -8.97
C ALA A 118 1.17 -15.36 -8.58
N SER A 119 0.87 -15.18 -7.28
CA SER A 119 0.16 -14.00 -6.78
C SER A 119 0.95 -12.71 -7.07
N LYS A 120 2.26 -12.71 -6.84
CA LYS A 120 3.15 -11.58 -7.15
C LYS A 120 3.19 -11.26 -8.65
N ALA A 121 3.32 -12.29 -9.48
CA ALA A 121 3.37 -12.12 -10.94
C ALA A 121 2.06 -11.53 -11.47
N GLU A 122 0.91 -12.05 -11.04
CA GLU A 122 -0.40 -11.56 -11.47
C GLU A 122 -0.69 -10.15 -10.95
N LEU A 123 -0.28 -9.84 -9.70
CA LEU A 123 -0.39 -8.48 -9.16
C LEU A 123 0.42 -7.48 -10.00
N ILE A 124 1.69 -7.79 -10.30
CA ILE A 124 2.53 -6.92 -11.14
C ILE A 124 1.93 -6.72 -12.52
N LYS A 125 1.42 -7.78 -13.15
CA LYS A 125 0.73 -7.73 -14.44
C LYS A 125 -0.51 -6.84 -14.39
N SER A 126 -1.33 -6.96 -13.33
CA SER A 126 -2.50 -6.11 -13.12
C SER A 126 -2.11 -4.64 -12.94
N LEU A 127 -1.08 -4.34 -12.14
CA LEU A 127 -0.55 -2.98 -11.99
C LEU A 127 -0.09 -2.37 -13.31
N GLN A 128 0.57 -3.16 -14.16
CA GLN A 128 1.04 -2.68 -15.46
C GLN A 128 -0.10 -2.27 -16.40
N SER A 129 -1.30 -2.83 -16.25
CA SER A 129 -2.47 -2.46 -17.03
C SER A 129 -3.09 -1.12 -16.63
N LEU A 130 -2.74 -0.59 -15.45
CA LEU A 130 -3.28 0.68 -14.96
C LEU A 130 -2.60 1.86 -15.67
N GLN A 131 -3.40 2.86 -16.04
CA GLN A 131 -2.92 4.14 -16.56
C GLN A 131 -2.54 5.08 -15.41
N ALA A 132 -1.72 6.09 -15.67
CA ALA A 132 -1.19 7.01 -14.65
C ALA A 132 -2.28 7.77 -13.85
N ILE A 133 -3.48 7.92 -14.40
CA ILE A 133 -4.63 8.57 -13.74
C ILE A 133 -5.34 7.68 -12.73
N HIS A 134 -5.17 6.34 -12.81
CA HIS A 134 -5.75 5.40 -11.87
C HIS A 134 -4.95 5.38 -10.57
N GLN A 135 -5.59 4.92 -9.51
CA GLN A 135 -4.94 4.81 -8.21
C GLN A 135 -4.93 3.37 -7.73
N PHE A 136 -3.93 3.03 -6.96
CA PHE A 136 -3.82 1.70 -6.38
C PHE A 136 -3.25 1.74 -4.96
N GLN A 137 -3.49 0.65 -4.21
CA GLN A 137 -2.75 0.32 -2.99
C GLN A 137 -2.53 -1.19 -2.94
N ILE A 138 -1.40 -1.60 -2.35
CA ILE A 138 -1.06 -3.00 -2.15
C ILE A 138 -0.94 -3.26 -0.66
N ILE A 139 -1.66 -4.26 -0.19
CA ILE A 139 -1.68 -4.70 1.19
C ILE A 139 -1.34 -6.18 1.19
N PHE A 140 -0.13 -6.53 1.60
CA PHE A 140 0.18 -7.90 1.97
C PHE A 140 -0.15 -8.13 3.43
N TYR A 141 -0.64 -9.32 3.76
CA TYR A 141 -0.97 -9.65 5.13
C TYR A 141 -0.65 -11.11 5.48
N ASN A 142 -0.43 -11.32 6.74
CA ASN A 142 -0.38 -12.60 7.43
C ASN A 142 -1.01 -12.38 8.82
N ALA A 143 -0.38 -12.74 9.93
CA ALA A 143 -0.78 -12.27 11.26
C ALA A 143 -0.62 -10.73 11.43
N GLN A 144 0.08 -10.06 10.50
CA GLN A 144 0.33 -8.62 10.47
C GLN A 144 -0.01 -8.05 9.09
N VAL A 145 -0.37 -6.76 9.06
CA VAL A 145 -0.65 -6.03 7.82
C VAL A 145 0.60 -5.27 7.37
N THR A 146 0.96 -5.39 6.11
CA THR A 146 2.08 -4.68 5.49
C THR A 146 1.60 -3.99 4.21
N ALA A 147 1.31 -2.71 4.30
CA ALA A 147 0.89 -1.92 3.14
C ALA A 147 2.08 -1.32 2.39
N PHE A 148 1.99 -1.23 1.07
CA PHE A 148 2.96 -0.48 0.26
C PHE A 148 2.93 0.98 0.67
N ASN A 149 4.06 1.47 1.17
CA ASN A 149 4.18 2.85 1.65
C ASN A 149 5.58 3.39 1.38
N PRO A 150 5.80 4.11 0.27
CA PRO A 150 7.09 4.72 -0.04
C PRO A 150 7.44 5.89 0.90
N SER A 151 6.50 6.35 1.73
CA SER A 151 6.70 7.42 2.71
C SER A 151 6.32 6.93 4.12
N PRO A 152 7.18 6.17 4.81
CA PRO A 152 6.84 5.50 6.08
C PRO A 152 6.41 6.43 7.22
N SER A 153 6.76 7.72 7.15
CA SER A 153 6.35 8.74 8.12
C SER A 153 4.86 9.15 8.01
N GLN A 154 4.18 8.72 6.96
CA GLN A 154 2.76 8.99 6.72
C GLN A 154 1.96 7.67 6.76
N PRO A 155 0.66 7.72 7.09
CA PRO A 155 -0.19 6.53 6.98
C PRO A 155 -0.28 6.05 5.53
N PRO A 156 -0.51 4.73 5.31
CA PRO A 156 -0.73 4.20 3.98
C PRO A 156 -1.91 4.89 3.28
N LYS A 157 -1.74 5.21 2.00
CA LYS A 157 -2.76 5.86 1.16
C LYS A 157 -2.74 5.27 -0.24
N VAL A 158 -3.78 5.51 -1.02
CA VAL A 158 -3.79 5.18 -2.45
C VAL A 158 -2.79 6.04 -3.21
N MET A 159 -2.13 5.45 -4.19
CA MET A 159 -1.07 6.06 -4.99
C MET A 159 -1.50 6.09 -6.46
N PHE A 160 -1.19 7.17 -7.18
CA PHE A 160 -1.37 7.18 -8.63
C PHE A 160 -0.46 6.14 -9.31
N ALA A 161 -0.99 5.47 -10.34
CA ALA A 161 -0.30 4.42 -11.08
C ALA A 161 0.69 4.99 -12.12
N THR A 162 1.48 6.00 -11.70
CA THR A 162 2.60 6.51 -12.50
C THR A 162 3.66 5.43 -12.67
N GLU A 163 4.47 5.49 -13.73
CA GLU A 163 5.53 4.52 -13.97
C GLU A 163 6.50 4.40 -12.79
N GLN A 164 6.82 5.55 -12.14
CA GLN A 164 7.66 5.56 -10.94
C GLN A 164 7.01 4.79 -9.78
N ASN A 165 5.73 5.05 -9.49
CA ASN A 165 5.03 4.37 -8.40
C ASN A 165 4.85 2.88 -8.69
N LYS A 166 4.56 2.51 -9.95
CA LYS A 166 4.49 1.10 -10.38
C LYS A 166 5.83 0.38 -10.22
N ALA A 167 6.94 1.05 -10.55
CA ALA A 167 8.28 0.48 -10.39
C ALA A 167 8.62 0.24 -8.90
N LEU A 168 8.36 1.22 -8.03
CA LEU A 168 8.54 1.07 -6.57
C LEU A 168 7.65 -0.02 -5.99
N ALA A 169 6.39 -0.08 -6.42
CA ALA A 169 5.44 -1.11 -6.01
C ALA A 169 5.89 -2.51 -6.46
N ALA A 170 6.37 -2.65 -7.70
CA ALA A 170 6.88 -3.92 -8.20
C ALA A 170 8.13 -4.38 -7.43
N GLN A 171 9.00 -3.46 -7.03
CA GLN A 171 10.13 -3.77 -6.14
C GLN A 171 9.66 -4.25 -4.77
N PHE A 172 8.70 -3.55 -4.17
CA PHE A 172 8.09 -3.95 -2.91
C PHE A 172 7.49 -5.37 -3.02
N VAL A 173 6.66 -5.63 -4.02
CA VAL A 173 6.01 -6.92 -4.26
C VAL A 173 7.02 -8.06 -4.38
N ARG A 174 8.10 -7.88 -5.15
CA ARG A 174 9.12 -8.92 -5.33
C ARG A 174 9.79 -9.32 -4.00
N ASN A 175 9.96 -8.36 -3.10
CA ASN A 175 10.70 -8.55 -1.84
C ASN A 175 9.85 -9.08 -0.68
N VAL A 176 8.53 -9.21 -0.83
CA VAL A 176 7.65 -9.74 0.23
C VAL A 176 7.89 -11.26 0.41
N PRO A 177 8.30 -11.73 1.59
CA PRO A 177 8.36 -13.16 1.90
C PRO A 177 7.02 -13.65 2.47
N ALA A 178 6.74 -14.97 2.36
CA ALA A 178 5.67 -15.61 3.08
C ALA A 178 6.18 -16.16 4.42
N TYR A 179 5.42 -15.95 5.49
CA TYR A 179 5.67 -16.48 6.84
C TYR A 179 4.50 -16.18 7.78
N ASN A 180 4.47 -16.78 8.95
CA ASN A 180 3.43 -16.61 9.98
C ASN A 180 2.04 -17.13 9.59
N GLY A 181 1.13 -17.07 10.58
CA GLY A 181 -0.28 -17.38 10.39
C GLY A 181 -1.06 -16.29 9.67
N THR A 182 -2.37 -16.40 9.61
CA THR A 182 -3.28 -15.57 8.81
C THR A 182 -4.28 -14.83 9.68
N ARG A 183 -4.59 -13.56 9.34
CA ARG A 183 -5.69 -12.77 9.91
C ARG A 183 -6.35 -11.95 8.82
N HIS A 184 -7.52 -12.35 8.36
CA HIS A 184 -8.20 -11.76 7.21
C HIS A 184 -8.88 -10.41 7.49
N MET A 185 -9.37 -10.18 8.72
CA MET A 185 -10.25 -9.05 9.03
C MET A 185 -9.58 -7.69 8.90
N GLU A 186 -8.39 -7.54 9.51
CA GLU A 186 -7.72 -6.24 9.56
C GLU A 186 -7.28 -5.70 8.18
N PRO A 187 -6.70 -6.51 7.27
CA PRO A 187 -6.36 -6.02 5.94
C PRO A 187 -7.58 -5.60 5.12
N LEU A 188 -8.71 -6.32 5.24
CA LEU A 188 -9.95 -5.95 4.56
C LEU A 188 -10.54 -4.65 5.11
N ARG A 189 -10.52 -4.46 6.44
CA ARG A 189 -10.93 -3.19 7.07
C ARG A 189 -10.05 -2.02 6.62
N LEU A 190 -8.74 -2.24 6.56
CA LEU A 190 -7.81 -1.21 6.07
C LEU A 190 -8.13 -0.83 4.62
N ALA A 191 -8.34 -1.83 3.76
CA ALA A 191 -8.67 -1.62 2.37
C ALA A 191 -9.99 -0.83 2.19
N LEU A 192 -11.05 -1.23 2.89
CA LEU A 192 -12.35 -0.56 2.82
C LEU A 192 -12.29 0.90 3.31
N ARG A 193 -11.48 1.20 4.33
CA ARG A 193 -11.28 2.59 4.81
C ARG A 193 -10.64 3.51 3.77
N LEU A 194 -9.93 2.96 2.80
CA LEU A 194 -9.36 3.72 1.68
C LEU A 194 -10.38 3.99 0.57
N ALA A 195 -11.61 3.51 0.72
CA ALA A 195 -12.75 3.70 -0.17
C ALA A 195 -12.42 3.46 -1.66
N PRO A 196 -11.91 2.27 -2.04
CA PRO A 196 -11.64 1.93 -3.44
C PRO A 196 -12.92 1.58 -4.20
N ASP A 197 -12.82 1.58 -5.54
CA ASP A 197 -13.87 1.01 -6.38
C ASP A 197 -13.83 -0.53 -6.33
N VAL A 198 -12.61 -1.11 -6.29
CA VAL A 198 -12.40 -2.55 -6.36
C VAL A 198 -11.34 -3.01 -5.36
N ILE A 199 -11.63 -4.09 -4.66
CA ILE A 199 -10.67 -4.88 -3.88
C ILE A 199 -10.50 -6.25 -4.55
N PHE A 200 -9.24 -6.64 -4.82
CA PHE A 200 -8.87 -8.02 -5.12
C PHE A 200 -8.31 -8.65 -3.84
N PHE A 201 -9.07 -9.55 -3.25
CA PHE A 201 -8.70 -10.26 -2.03
C PHE A 201 -8.25 -11.67 -2.37
N LEU A 202 -7.00 -12.02 -2.09
CA LEU A 202 -6.39 -13.29 -2.43
C LEU A 202 -5.88 -14.02 -1.18
N THR A 203 -6.25 -15.28 -1.00
CA THR A 203 -5.81 -16.16 0.10
C THR A 203 -5.97 -17.63 -0.29
N ASP A 204 -5.31 -18.51 0.43
CA ASP A 204 -5.56 -19.97 0.40
C ASP A 204 -6.64 -20.41 1.40
N ALA A 205 -7.47 -19.48 1.86
CA ALA A 205 -8.56 -19.71 2.81
C ALA A 205 -8.13 -20.33 4.15
N GLY A 206 -6.88 -20.12 4.55
CA GLY A 206 -6.34 -20.63 5.82
C GLY A 206 -7.12 -20.16 7.06
N GLU A 207 -7.04 -20.95 8.13
CA GLU A 207 -7.66 -20.61 9.41
C GLU A 207 -6.92 -19.44 10.12
N PRO A 208 -7.63 -18.57 10.85
CA PRO A 208 -9.08 -18.58 11.10
C PRO A 208 -9.90 -17.97 9.96
N GLN A 209 -10.97 -18.64 9.54
CA GLN A 209 -11.90 -18.12 8.53
C GLN A 209 -12.74 -16.96 9.08
N LEU A 210 -13.24 -16.11 8.18
CA LEU A 210 -14.19 -15.07 8.57
C LEU A 210 -15.55 -15.69 8.94
N SER A 211 -16.04 -15.34 10.14
CA SER A 211 -17.37 -15.73 10.59
C SER A 211 -18.47 -14.94 9.88
N ALA A 212 -19.72 -15.38 10.00
CA ALA A 212 -20.87 -14.63 9.46
C ALA A 212 -20.93 -13.19 10.04
N ALA A 213 -20.63 -13.03 11.34
CA ALA A 213 -20.61 -11.71 11.97
C ALA A 213 -19.48 -10.81 11.43
N ASP A 214 -18.33 -11.39 11.09
CA ASP A 214 -17.24 -10.66 10.43
C ASP A 214 -17.65 -10.18 9.04
N LEU A 215 -18.25 -11.05 8.23
CA LEU A 215 -18.74 -10.71 6.89
C LEU A 215 -19.80 -9.61 6.94
N GLU A 216 -20.77 -9.67 7.87
CA GLU A 216 -21.74 -8.60 8.09
C GLU A 216 -21.07 -7.29 8.53
N SER A 217 -20.02 -7.36 9.37
CA SER A 217 -19.26 -6.17 9.78
C SER A 217 -18.55 -5.52 8.60
N LEU A 218 -17.96 -6.31 7.71
CA LEU A 218 -17.34 -5.83 6.48
C LEU A 218 -18.35 -5.21 5.52
N GLN A 219 -19.51 -5.86 5.36
CA GLN A 219 -20.60 -5.36 4.52
C GLN A 219 -21.14 -4.01 5.02
N ARG A 220 -21.29 -3.84 6.34
CA ARG A 220 -21.69 -2.53 6.93
C ARG A 220 -20.64 -1.44 6.73
N LEU A 221 -19.36 -1.80 6.67
CA LEU A 221 -18.26 -0.87 6.43
C LEU A 221 -18.11 -0.52 4.95
N ASN A 222 -18.60 -1.39 4.07
CA ASN A 222 -18.49 -1.22 2.62
C ASN A 222 -19.48 -0.14 2.14
N SER A 223 -18.96 0.86 1.44
CA SER A 223 -19.73 1.97 0.86
C SER A 223 -19.77 1.92 -0.69
N GLY A 224 -19.88 0.70 -1.24
CA GLY A 224 -19.98 0.51 -2.69
C GLY A 224 -18.72 -0.04 -3.36
N THR A 225 -17.77 -0.54 -2.58
CA THR A 225 -16.58 -1.24 -3.10
C THR A 225 -16.94 -2.65 -3.56
N VAL A 226 -16.57 -3.01 -4.77
CA VAL A 226 -16.64 -4.40 -5.27
C VAL A 226 -15.49 -5.22 -4.69
N ILE A 227 -15.77 -6.39 -4.09
CA ILE A 227 -14.74 -7.28 -3.54
C ILE A 227 -14.70 -8.59 -4.31
N HIS A 228 -13.66 -8.78 -5.15
CA HIS A 228 -13.38 -10.06 -5.76
C HIS A 228 -12.54 -10.92 -4.81
N ALA A 229 -12.97 -12.15 -4.57
CA ALA A 229 -12.25 -13.11 -3.75
C ALA A 229 -11.57 -14.15 -4.64
N ILE A 230 -10.25 -14.29 -4.52
CA ILE A 230 -9.44 -15.27 -5.24
C ILE A 230 -8.97 -16.31 -4.21
N GLU A 231 -9.39 -17.55 -4.39
CA GLU A 231 -9.08 -18.67 -3.54
C GLU A 231 -8.01 -19.56 -4.18
N PHE A 232 -6.92 -19.78 -3.50
CA PHE A 232 -5.93 -20.78 -3.86
C PHE A 232 -6.23 -22.09 -3.15
N GLY A 233 -6.27 -23.17 -3.92
CA GLY A 233 -6.45 -24.50 -3.35
C GLY A 233 -5.75 -25.57 -4.17
N ALA A 234 -5.60 -26.76 -3.64
CA ALA A 234 -4.96 -27.90 -4.31
C ALA A 234 -5.97 -28.79 -5.00
N GLY A 235 -5.79 -29.03 -6.28
CA GLY A 235 -6.68 -29.85 -7.10
C GLY A 235 -7.92 -29.12 -7.61
N PRO A 236 -8.94 -29.87 -8.07
CA PRO A 236 -10.15 -29.28 -8.59
C PRO A 236 -10.90 -28.44 -7.54
N ASP A 237 -11.63 -27.42 -8.00
CA ASP A 237 -12.52 -26.65 -7.14
C ASP A 237 -13.47 -27.58 -6.38
N PRO A 238 -13.42 -27.59 -5.02
CA PRO A 238 -14.33 -28.41 -4.23
C PRO A 238 -15.78 -27.94 -4.29
N GLY A 239 -15.99 -26.73 -4.83
CA GLY A 239 -17.29 -26.06 -4.82
C GLY A 239 -17.73 -25.68 -3.41
N GLY A 240 -18.95 -25.17 -3.31
CA GLY A 240 -19.56 -24.86 -2.01
C GLY A 240 -19.61 -23.35 -1.70
N ASP A 241 -20.23 -23.06 -0.55
CA ASP A 241 -20.48 -21.69 -0.09
C ASP A 241 -19.55 -21.34 1.09
N ASN A 242 -18.24 -21.29 0.83
CA ASN A 242 -17.26 -20.90 1.83
C ASN A 242 -17.32 -19.38 2.12
N PHE A 243 -16.51 -18.91 3.07
CA PHE A 243 -16.51 -17.48 3.43
C PHE A 243 -16.07 -16.57 2.29
N LEU A 244 -15.21 -17.03 1.37
CA LEU A 244 -14.74 -16.26 0.22
C LEU A 244 -15.86 -16.07 -0.82
N ALA A 245 -16.60 -17.15 -1.12
CA ALA A 245 -17.77 -17.07 -1.99
C ALA A 245 -18.83 -16.12 -1.42
N ARG A 246 -19.06 -16.18 -0.10
CA ARG A 246 -19.98 -15.28 0.59
C ARG A 246 -19.48 -13.84 0.59
N LEU A 247 -18.19 -13.61 0.90
CA LEU A 247 -17.58 -12.28 0.87
C LEU A 247 -17.74 -11.62 -0.51
N ALA A 248 -17.41 -12.34 -1.57
CA ALA A 248 -17.56 -11.83 -2.93
C ALA A 248 -19.03 -11.50 -3.26
N ARG A 249 -19.95 -12.45 -3.03
CA ARG A 249 -21.37 -12.28 -3.33
C ARG A 249 -22.02 -11.11 -2.55
N GLN A 250 -21.65 -10.90 -1.29
CA GLN A 250 -22.18 -9.83 -0.46
C GLN A 250 -21.66 -8.45 -0.85
N ASN A 251 -20.60 -8.38 -1.67
CA ASN A 251 -19.95 -7.14 -2.09
C ASN A 251 -19.84 -7.06 -3.63
N ASP A 252 -20.83 -7.57 -4.35
CA ASP A 252 -21.00 -7.49 -5.82
C ASP A 252 -19.81 -8.00 -6.63
N GLY A 253 -18.97 -8.82 -6.03
CA GLY A 253 -17.74 -9.35 -6.64
C GLY A 253 -17.87 -10.77 -7.16
N GLN A 254 -16.75 -11.27 -7.67
CA GLN A 254 -16.58 -12.62 -8.19
C GLN A 254 -15.74 -13.45 -7.22
N HIS A 255 -16.13 -14.71 -7.01
CA HIS A 255 -15.27 -15.71 -6.40
C HIS A 255 -14.58 -16.52 -7.51
N VAL A 256 -13.26 -16.61 -7.45
CA VAL A 256 -12.42 -17.35 -8.42
C VAL A 256 -11.54 -18.33 -7.66
N TYR A 257 -11.66 -19.62 -8.02
CA TYR A 257 -10.79 -20.67 -7.51
C TYR A 257 -9.60 -20.90 -8.43
N VAL A 258 -8.42 -21.04 -7.87
CA VAL A 258 -7.16 -21.27 -8.60
C VAL A 258 -6.50 -22.54 -8.07
N ASP A 259 -6.42 -23.56 -8.91
CA ASP A 259 -5.70 -24.79 -8.59
C ASP A 259 -4.18 -24.55 -8.61
N VAL A 260 -3.57 -24.50 -7.43
CA VAL A 260 -2.13 -24.25 -7.29
C VAL A 260 -1.25 -25.35 -7.85
N THR A 261 -1.80 -26.56 -8.03
CA THR A 261 -1.05 -27.69 -8.63
C THR A 261 -0.80 -27.48 -10.12
N ARG A 262 -1.60 -26.61 -10.77
CA ARG A 262 -1.49 -26.25 -12.19
C ARG A 262 -0.73 -24.97 -12.44
N LEU A 263 -0.32 -24.28 -11.40
CA LEU A 263 0.51 -23.08 -11.54
C LEU A 263 1.89 -23.46 -12.10
N PRO A 264 2.48 -22.64 -12.98
CA PRO A 264 3.80 -22.91 -13.53
C PRO A 264 4.83 -22.99 -12.38
N GLY A 265 5.75 -23.95 -12.48
CA GLY A 265 6.93 -24.01 -11.61
C GLY A 265 7.82 -22.77 -11.82
N MET A 266 8.55 -22.40 -10.78
CA MET A 266 9.57 -21.35 -10.89
C MET A 266 10.77 -21.86 -11.68
#